data_49c330d8f261beed5b92e71120d639dd
#
_entry.id   49c330d8f261beed5b92e71120d639dd
#
_cell.length_a   1.000
_cell.length_b   1.000
_cell.length_c   1.000
_cell.angle_alpha   90.00
_cell.angle_beta   90.00
_cell.angle_gamma   90.00
#
_symmetry.space_group_name_H-M   'P 1'
#
loop_
_entity.id
_entity.type
_entity.pdbx_description
1 polymer ?
#
loop_
_entity_poly.entity_id
_entity_poly.type
_entity_poly.pdbx_seq_one_letter_code
_entity_poly.pdbx_strand_id
1 'polypeptide(L)'
;AMMSNRSYRPAMTATVCHHEIEKNSGVMYDPQVVAAAMNCWDELVSRYTEVETPPTPYFDRLQLEHTHQAHDYLLANQGSHITLAELAARFHLSQSSLKICFKALYGVPVASYLRGLRMDTAANLLRSSDLPVAEIAHRVGYEDPSRFAAAFRRHTGYRPTELRRVPCPTPPENESDASA
;
A
#
# COMPACT_ATOMS: atom_id res chain seq x y z
N ALA A 1 -4.83 -5.68 -11.49
CA ALA A 1 -4.96 -4.66 -10.44
C ALA A 1 -3.64 -4.36 -9.71
N MET A 2 -2.79 -5.33 -9.43
CA MET A 2 -1.48 -5.14 -8.75
C MET A 2 -0.41 -4.55 -9.66
N MET A 3 -0.45 -4.87 -10.96
CA MET A 3 0.52 -4.42 -11.95
C MET A 3 0.09 -3.14 -12.69
N SER A 4 -1.01 -2.49 -12.29
CA SER A 4 -1.45 -1.22 -12.87
C SER A 4 -1.11 -0.05 -11.97
N ASN A 5 -0.62 1.04 -12.58
CA ASN A 5 -0.38 2.30 -11.89
C ASN A 5 -1.69 2.89 -11.36
N ARG A 6 -1.77 3.06 -10.05
CA ARG A 6 -2.77 3.92 -9.41
C ARG A 6 -2.10 5.20 -8.95
N SER A 7 -2.87 6.28 -8.75
CA SER A 7 -2.36 7.62 -8.43
C SER A 7 -1.43 7.69 -7.20
N TYR A 8 -1.44 6.68 -6.33
CA TYR A 8 -0.64 6.58 -5.11
C TYR A 8 0.15 5.26 -4.97
N ARG A 9 -0.16 4.26 -5.81
CA ARG A 9 0.50 2.96 -5.79
C ARG A 9 0.94 2.60 -7.21
N PRO A 10 2.22 2.75 -7.54
CA PRO A 10 2.74 2.31 -8.83
C PRO A 10 2.63 0.80 -8.96
N ALA A 11 2.80 0.34 -10.19
CA ALA A 11 2.91 -1.06 -10.48
C ALA A 11 4.02 -1.70 -9.65
N MET A 12 3.73 -2.81 -9.02
CA MET A 12 4.75 -3.64 -8.36
C MET A 12 5.56 -4.36 -9.43
N THR A 13 6.84 -4.62 -9.14
CA THR A 13 7.64 -5.48 -10.03
C THR A 13 7.05 -6.88 -10.07
N ALA A 14 7.28 -7.60 -11.16
CA ALA A 14 6.77 -8.97 -11.32
C ALA A 14 7.17 -9.88 -10.15
N THR A 15 8.41 -9.76 -9.67
CA THR A 15 8.94 -10.53 -8.53
C THR A 15 8.20 -10.23 -7.23
N VAL A 16 7.91 -8.95 -6.97
CA VAL A 16 7.15 -8.54 -5.77
C VAL A 16 5.70 -8.99 -5.86
N CYS A 17 5.09 -8.90 -7.04
CA CYS A 17 3.72 -9.40 -7.27
C CYS A 17 3.65 -10.93 -7.05
N HIS A 18 4.62 -11.68 -7.56
CA HIS A 18 4.70 -13.13 -7.39
C HIS A 18 4.71 -13.50 -5.91
N HIS A 19 5.65 -12.91 -5.15
CA HIS A 19 5.79 -13.18 -3.73
C HIS A 19 4.54 -12.78 -2.92
N GLU A 20 3.94 -11.63 -3.22
CA GLU A 20 2.70 -11.17 -2.55
C GLU A 20 1.52 -12.10 -2.83
N ILE A 21 1.37 -12.58 -4.06
CA ILE A 21 0.29 -13.50 -4.43
C ILE A 21 0.48 -14.85 -3.75
N GLU A 22 1.71 -15.37 -3.76
CA GLU A 22 2.05 -16.66 -3.14
C GLU A 22 1.85 -16.62 -1.62
N LYS A 23 2.35 -15.56 -0.95
CA LYS A 23 2.23 -15.36 0.51
C LYS A 23 0.76 -15.26 0.97
N ASN A 24 -0.10 -14.69 0.15
CA ASN A 24 -1.51 -14.48 0.49
C ASN A 24 -2.45 -15.55 -0.10
N SER A 25 -1.90 -16.65 -0.60
CA SER A 25 -2.67 -17.82 -1.05
C SER A 25 -3.43 -18.43 0.13
N GLY A 26 -4.72 -18.67 -0.05
CA GLY A 26 -5.60 -19.19 1.01
C GLY A 26 -6.05 -18.17 2.06
N VAL A 27 -5.51 -16.93 2.04
CA VAL A 27 -5.91 -15.84 2.95
C VAL A 27 -6.69 -14.76 2.23
N MET A 28 -6.13 -14.22 1.14
CA MET A 28 -6.75 -13.17 0.32
C MET A 28 -7.11 -13.66 -1.10
N TYR A 29 -6.48 -14.74 -1.54
CA TYR A 29 -6.65 -15.31 -2.87
C TYR A 29 -6.96 -16.80 -2.79
N ASP A 30 -7.84 -17.26 -3.68
CA ASP A 30 -8.16 -18.69 -3.80
C ASP A 30 -6.90 -19.47 -4.20
N PRO A 31 -6.54 -20.55 -3.47
CA PRO A 31 -5.35 -21.34 -3.74
C PRO A 31 -5.31 -21.96 -5.14
N GLN A 32 -6.47 -22.33 -5.71
CA GLN A 32 -6.55 -22.89 -7.07
C GLN A 32 -6.24 -21.81 -8.12
N VAL A 33 -6.75 -20.59 -7.92
CA VAL A 33 -6.46 -19.45 -8.78
C VAL A 33 -4.99 -19.05 -8.70
N VAL A 34 -4.41 -19.07 -7.49
CA VAL A 34 -2.99 -18.80 -7.30
C VAL A 34 -2.13 -19.85 -8.01
N ALA A 35 -2.43 -21.15 -7.85
CA ALA A 35 -1.70 -22.21 -8.52
C ALA A 35 -1.77 -22.09 -10.06
N ALA A 36 -2.93 -21.76 -10.62
CA ALA A 36 -3.10 -21.52 -12.05
C ALA A 36 -2.28 -20.32 -12.52
N ALA A 37 -2.29 -19.20 -11.77
CA ALA A 37 -1.52 -18.02 -12.09
C ALA A 37 -0.01 -18.27 -12.03
N MET A 38 0.46 -19.07 -11.07
CA MET A 38 1.88 -19.45 -10.96
C MET A 38 2.34 -20.33 -12.13
N ASN A 39 1.50 -21.23 -12.61
CA ASN A 39 1.82 -22.09 -13.76
C ASN A 39 2.00 -21.31 -15.08
N CYS A 40 1.34 -20.17 -15.25
CA CYS A 40 1.48 -19.32 -16.44
C CYS A 40 2.21 -17.99 -16.15
N TRP A 41 2.93 -17.91 -15.02
CA TRP A 41 3.54 -16.67 -14.54
C TRP A 41 4.51 -16.06 -15.55
N ASP A 42 5.40 -16.88 -16.14
CA ASP A 42 6.40 -16.41 -17.10
C ASP A 42 5.75 -15.85 -18.39
N GLU A 43 4.65 -16.45 -18.84
CA GLU A 43 3.88 -15.95 -19.97
C GLU A 43 3.14 -14.65 -19.63
N LEU A 44 2.59 -14.54 -18.43
CA LEU A 44 1.96 -13.33 -17.94
C LEU A 44 2.96 -12.18 -17.81
N VAL A 45 4.15 -12.46 -17.29
CA VAL A 45 5.21 -11.47 -17.11
C VAL A 45 5.80 -11.05 -18.44
N SER A 46 6.06 -11.97 -19.38
CA SER A 46 6.65 -11.64 -20.67
C SER A 46 5.81 -10.66 -21.49
N ARG A 47 4.49 -10.72 -21.35
CA ARG A 47 3.57 -9.76 -21.99
C ARG A 47 3.58 -8.36 -21.37
N TYR A 48 4.12 -8.22 -20.14
CA TYR A 48 4.17 -6.96 -19.41
C TYR A 48 5.57 -6.35 -19.34
N THR A 49 6.63 -7.09 -19.72
CA THR A 49 8.03 -6.65 -19.62
C THR A 49 8.56 -5.94 -20.86
N GLU A 50 7.76 -5.72 -21.89
CA GLU A 50 8.14 -4.85 -23.02
C GLU A 50 8.19 -3.35 -22.68
N VAL A 51 7.90 -2.96 -21.44
CA VAL A 51 8.15 -1.61 -20.96
C VAL A 51 9.61 -1.56 -20.51
N GLU A 52 10.44 -0.83 -21.24
CA GLU A 52 11.83 -0.53 -20.91
C GLU A 52 11.95 -0.16 -19.42
N THR A 53 12.46 -1.09 -18.63
CA THR A 53 12.80 -0.81 -17.23
C THR A 53 14.02 0.11 -17.28
N PRO A 54 13.94 1.35 -16.77
CA PRO A 54 15.13 2.19 -16.70
C PRO A 54 16.19 1.43 -15.90
N PRO A 55 17.50 1.57 -16.25
CA PRO A 55 18.56 0.83 -15.60
C PRO A 55 18.43 1.05 -14.09
N THR A 56 18.11 -0.03 -13.38
CA THR A 56 18.02 0.00 -11.91
C THR A 56 19.41 0.32 -11.39
N PRO A 57 19.58 1.36 -10.56
CA PRO A 57 20.84 1.60 -9.90
C PRO A 57 21.27 0.30 -9.22
N TYR A 58 22.56 -0.05 -9.35
CA TYR A 58 23.10 -1.24 -8.68
C TYR A 58 22.98 -1.03 -7.16
N PHE A 59 22.04 -1.73 -6.56
CA PHE A 59 21.87 -1.73 -5.11
C PHE A 59 22.49 -2.98 -4.53
N ASP A 60 23.19 -2.81 -3.40
CA ASP A 60 23.67 -3.95 -2.63
C ASP A 60 22.44 -4.78 -2.14
N ARG A 61 22.58 -6.10 -2.17
CA ARG A 61 21.56 -7.04 -1.71
C ARG A 61 21.04 -6.68 -0.32
N LEU A 62 21.93 -6.26 0.58
CA LEU A 62 21.58 -5.85 1.92
C LEU A 62 20.69 -4.59 1.95
N GLN A 63 20.98 -3.62 1.07
CA GLN A 63 20.15 -2.41 0.94
C GLN A 63 18.73 -2.74 0.46
N LEU A 64 18.63 -3.68 -0.48
CA LEU A 64 17.31 -4.15 -0.97
C LEU A 64 16.53 -4.85 0.16
N GLU A 65 17.17 -5.77 0.87
CA GLU A 65 16.55 -6.49 1.98
C GLU A 65 16.08 -5.54 3.10
N HIS A 66 16.92 -4.59 3.51
CA HIS A 66 16.55 -3.58 4.51
C HIS A 66 15.41 -2.68 4.01
N THR A 67 15.37 -2.39 2.70
CA THR A 67 14.28 -1.60 2.13
C THR A 67 12.95 -2.38 2.11
N HIS A 68 12.98 -3.68 1.86
CA HIS A 68 11.80 -4.54 1.98
C HIS A 68 11.31 -4.62 3.43
N GLN A 69 12.22 -4.82 4.39
CA GLN A 69 11.88 -4.81 5.81
C GLN A 69 11.28 -3.47 6.25
N ALA A 70 11.82 -2.36 5.74
CA ALA A 70 11.27 -1.04 5.99
C ALA A 70 9.85 -0.88 5.43
N HIS A 71 9.57 -1.41 4.26
CA HIS A 71 8.23 -1.42 3.66
C HIS A 71 7.25 -2.26 4.49
N ASP A 72 7.63 -3.49 4.88
CA ASP A 72 6.78 -4.36 5.71
C ASP A 72 6.48 -3.73 7.07
N TYR A 73 7.48 -3.06 7.65
CA TYR A 73 7.29 -2.29 8.88
C TYR A 73 6.28 -1.16 8.71
N LEU A 74 6.29 -0.46 7.58
CA LEU A 74 5.30 0.58 7.28
C LEU A 74 3.89 0.01 7.16
N LEU A 75 3.74 -1.16 6.54
CA LEU A 75 2.45 -1.85 6.43
C LEU A 75 1.92 -2.28 7.80
N ALA A 76 2.78 -2.78 8.66
CA ALA A 76 2.41 -3.21 10.01
C ALA A 76 2.07 -2.04 10.96
N ASN A 77 2.59 -0.83 10.68
CA ASN A 77 2.47 0.33 11.54
C ASN A 77 1.75 1.52 10.86
N GLN A 78 0.74 1.26 10.06
CA GLN A 78 0.03 2.27 9.25
C GLN A 78 -0.55 3.43 10.05
N GLY A 79 -0.94 3.19 11.30
CA GLY A 79 -1.49 4.21 12.21
C GLY A 79 -0.44 5.04 12.94
N SER A 80 0.85 4.75 12.79
CA SER A 80 1.91 5.42 13.53
C SER A 80 2.51 6.58 12.76
N HIS A 81 2.91 7.64 13.48
CA HIS A 81 3.63 8.76 12.90
C HIS A 81 5.12 8.39 12.71
N ILE A 82 5.42 7.70 11.62
CA ILE A 82 6.78 7.30 11.29
C ILE A 82 7.41 8.36 10.39
N THR A 83 8.57 8.86 10.79
CA THR A 83 9.38 9.77 9.97
C THR A 83 10.36 8.99 9.09
N LEU A 84 10.80 9.62 8.01
CA LEU A 84 11.82 9.03 7.13
C LEU A 84 13.14 8.78 7.87
N ALA A 85 13.50 9.66 8.80
CA ALA A 85 14.73 9.54 9.59
C ALA A 85 14.68 8.32 10.51
N GLU A 86 13.59 8.14 11.23
CA GLU A 86 13.36 6.97 12.09
C GLU A 86 13.36 5.67 11.30
N LEU A 87 12.67 5.67 10.14
CA LEU A 87 12.63 4.50 9.29
C LEU A 87 14.02 4.12 8.77
N ALA A 88 14.78 5.08 8.29
CA ALA A 88 16.15 4.86 7.81
C ALA A 88 17.08 4.36 8.92
N ALA A 89 17.02 4.99 10.10
CA ALA A 89 17.82 4.59 11.25
C ALA A 89 17.51 3.16 11.74
N ARG A 90 16.22 2.82 11.78
CA ARG A 90 15.75 1.50 12.21
C ARG A 90 16.27 0.34 11.35
N PHE A 91 16.40 0.57 10.07
CA PHE A 91 16.87 -0.44 9.10
C PHE A 91 18.31 -0.19 8.62
N HIS A 92 19.10 0.56 9.37
CA HIS A 92 20.51 0.81 9.09
C HIS A 92 20.80 1.36 7.68
N LEU A 93 19.86 2.15 7.15
CA LEU A 93 19.99 2.82 5.87
C LEU A 93 20.25 4.31 6.05
N SER A 94 20.99 4.93 5.14
CA SER A 94 20.96 6.38 5.02
C SER A 94 19.59 6.82 4.46
N GLN A 95 19.14 8.04 4.82
CA GLN A 95 17.89 8.57 4.24
C GLN A 95 17.94 8.65 2.71
N SER A 96 19.12 8.92 2.15
CA SER A 96 19.33 8.98 0.71
C SER A 96 19.21 7.60 0.08
N SER A 97 19.87 6.58 0.64
CA SER A 97 19.77 5.20 0.18
C SER A 97 18.33 4.70 0.24
N LEU A 98 17.64 4.93 1.38
CA LEU A 98 16.24 4.53 1.53
C LEU A 98 15.34 5.19 0.47
N LYS A 99 15.50 6.49 0.21
CA LYS A 99 14.71 7.20 -0.82
C LYS A 99 14.91 6.60 -2.20
N ILE A 100 16.16 6.35 -2.58
CA ILE A 100 16.52 5.86 -3.90
C ILE A 100 16.08 4.41 -4.08
N CYS A 101 16.44 3.52 -3.13
CA CYS A 101 16.07 2.10 -3.16
C CYS A 101 14.55 1.93 -3.12
N PHE A 102 13.86 2.65 -2.23
CA PHE A 102 12.41 2.57 -2.10
C PHE A 102 11.70 3.00 -3.40
N LYS A 103 12.16 4.11 -4.00
CA LYS A 103 11.61 4.55 -5.29
C LYS A 103 11.89 3.57 -6.41
N ALA A 104 13.06 2.94 -6.43
CA ALA A 104 13.41 1.94 -7.44
C ALA A 104 12.57 0.67 -7.30
N LEU A 105 12.34 0.18 -6.06
CA LEU A 105 11.57 -1.03 -5.79
C LEU A 105 10.07 -0.83 -5.93
N TYR A 106 9.55 0.29 -5.41
CA TYR A 106 8.10 0.54 -5.31
C TYR A 106 7.60 1.62 -6.26
N GLY A 107 8.50 2.25 -7.05
CA GLY A 107 8.17 3.23 -8.08
C GLY A 107 7.75 4.61 -7.55
N VAL A 108 7.48 4.76 -6.24
CA VAL A 108 7.11 6.02 -5.60
C VAL A 108 8.07 6.41 -4.50
N PRO A 109 8.25 7.72 -4.27
CA PRO A 109 9.00 8.20 -3.11
C PRO A 109 8.35 7.70 -1.81
N VAL A 110 9.17 7.25 -0.86
CA VAL A 110 8.72 6.75 0.45
C VAL A 110 7.80 7.74 1.20
N ALA A 111 8.05 9.06 1.07
CA ALA A 111 7.19 10.08 1.68
C ALA A 111 5.79 10.12 1.06
N SER A 112 5.67 9.88 -0.25
CA SER A 112 4.37 9.80 -0.93
C SER A 112 3.64 8.52 -0.55
N TYR A 113 4.37 7.41 -0.43
CA TYR A 113 3.85 6.12 0.03
C TYR A 113 3.27 6.23 1.45
N LEU A 114 4.04 6.78 2.39
CA LEU A 114 3.59 7.04 3.77
C LEU A 114 2.34 7.92 3.82
N ARG A 115 2.28 8.95 2.98
CA ARG A 115 1.11 9.81 2.91
C ARG A 115 -0.12 9.04 2.43
N GLY A 116 0.03 8.20 1.42
CA GLY A 116 -1.03 7.31 0.94
C GLY A 116 -1.57 6.40 2.04
N LEU A 117 -0.68 5.67 2.73
CA LEU A 117 -1.06 4.80 3.85
C LEU A 117 -1.84 5.52 4.95
N ARG A 118 -1.42 6.74 5.32
CA ARG A 118 -2.14 7.54 6.32
C ARG A 118 -3.54 7.93 5.86
N MET A 119 -3.70 8.25 4.58
CA MET A 119 -5.03 8.59 4.01
C MET A 119 -5.93 7.37 3.94
N ASP A 120 -5.40 6.20 3.59
CA ASP A 120 -6.15 4.94 3.55
C ASP A 120 -6.57 4.52 4.97
N THR A 121 -5.67 4.65 5.95
CA THR A 121 -5.99 4.44 7.37
C THR A 121 -7.10 5.39 7.84
N ALA A 122 -7.01 6.67 7.48
CA ALA A 122 -8.04 7.65 7.81
C ALA A 122 -9.38 7.31 7.16
N ALA A 123 -9.38 6.87 5.90
CA ALA A 123 -10.59 6.46 5.20
C ALA A 123 -11.25 5.25 5.88
N ASN A 124 -10.46 4.28 6.34
CA ASN A 124 -10.95 3.14 7.09
C ASN A 124 -11.55 3.57 8.44
N LEU A 125 -10.86 4.43 9.20
CA LEU A 125 -11.37 4.95 10.48
C LEU A 125 -12.67 5.75 10.31
N LEU A 126 -12.78 6.54 9.23
CA LEU A 126 -14.01 7.30 8.94
C LEU A 126 -15.23 6.40 8.68
N ARG A 127 -15.01 5.22 8.10
CA ARG A 127 -16.08 4.24 7.80
C ARG A 127 -16.39 3.33 8.97
N SER A 128 -15.38 2.97 9.78
CA SER A 128 -15.51 1.96 10.85
C SER A 128 -15.71 2.54 12.24
N SER A 129 -15.66 3.87 12.41
CA SER A 129 -15.80 4.50 13.72
C SER A 129 -16.53 5.84 13.68
N ASP A 130 -17.11 6.23 14.82
CA ASP A 130 -17.75 7.52 15.03
C ASP A 130 -16.78 8.60 15.54
N LEU A 131 -15.49 8.35 15.48
CA LEU A 131 -14.46 9.29 15.95
C LEU A 131 -14.60 10.64 15.23
N PRO A 132 -14.45 11.77 15.94
CA PRO A 132 -14.41 13.09 15.31
C PRO A 132 -13.33 13.17 14.23
N VAL A 133 -13.59 13.89 13.14
CA VAL A 133 -12.62 14.05 12.03
C VAL A 133 -11.28 14.62 12.53
N ALA A 134 -11.31 15.52 13.52
CA ALA A 134 -10.11 16.08 14.14
C ALA A 134 -9.28 15.01 14.86
N GLU A 135 -9.94 14.10 15.56
CA GLU A 135 -9.28 12.98 16.25
C GLU A 135 -8.64 12.01 15.23
N ILE A 136 -9.34 11.71 14.13
CA ILE A 136 -8.80 10.88 13.05
C ILE A 136 -7.59 11.57 12.43
N ALA A 137 -7.66 12.88 12.16
CA ALA A 137 -6.54 13.64 11.64
C ALA A 137 -5.30 13.50 12.54
N HIS A 138 -5.48 13.66 13.85
CA HIS A 138 -4.40 13.52 14.83
C HIS A 138 -3.81 12.11 14.84
N ARG A 139 -4.65 11.06 14.83
CA ARG A 139 -4.21 9.65 14.81
C ARG A 139 -3.36 9.30 13.58
N VAL A 140 -3.65 9.90 12.44
CA VAL A 140 -2.86 9.68 11.21
C VAL A 140 -1.72 10.69 11.06
N GLY A 141 -1.39 11.43 12.12
CA GLY A 141 -0.22 12.30 12.20
C GLY A 141 -0.39 13.67 11.56
N TYR A 142 -1.60 14.22 11.57
CA TYR A 142 -1.89 15.60 11.18
C TYR A 142 -2.29 16.43 12.40
N GLU A 143 -1.49 17.43 12.72
CA GLU A 143 -1.80 18.38 13.79
C GLU A 143 -2.92 19.36 13.39
N ASP A 144 -2.98 19.74 12.10
CA ASP A 144 -3.96 20.67 11.56
C ASP A 144 -5.05 19.90 10.78
N PRO A 145 -6.31 19.91 11.27
CA PRO A 145 -7.44 19.27 10.60
C PRO A 145 -7.73 19.85 9.20
N SER A 146 -7.41 21.12 8.93
CA SER A 146 -7.62 21.73 7.64
C SER A 146 -6.63 21.19 6.60
N ARG A 147 -5.36 21.05 6.99
CA ARG A 147 -4.32 20.40 6.17
C ARG A 147 -4.66 18.93 5.92
N PHE A 148 -5.16 18.24 6.93
CA PHE A 148 -5.66 16.87 6.78
C PHE A 148 -6.79 16.81 5.75
N ALA A 149 -7.84 17.63 5.90
CA ALA A 149 -8.98 17.61 5.00
C ALA A 149 -8.60 17.89 3.53
N ALA A 150 -7.67 18.83 3.31
CA ALA A 150 -7.15 19.12 1.98
C ALA A 150 -6.34 17.95 1.39
N ALA A 151 -5.47 17.32 2.19
CA ALA A 151 -4.68 16.15 1.79
C ALA A 151 -5.59 14.94 1.51
N PHE A 152 -6.58 14.71 2.38
CA PHE A 152 -7.56 13.63 2.27
C PHE A 152 -8.39 13.76 0.99
N ARG A 153 -8.93 14.96 0.71
CA ARG A 153 -9.69 15.20 -0.52
C ARG A 153 -8.83 15.00 -1.77
N ARG A 154 -7.57 15.41 -1.74
CA ARG A 154 -6.65 15.20 -2.87
C ARG A 154 -6.40 13.72 -3.14
N HIS A 155 -6.37 12.89 -2.09
CA HIS A 155 -6.10 11.46 -2.18
C HIS A 155 -7.35 10.66 -2.55
N THR A 156 -8.48 10.92 -1.90
CA THR A 156 -9.71 10.11 -2.03
C THR A 156 -10.73 10.70 -3.02
N GLY A 157 -10.63 11.98 -3.36
CA GLY A 157 -11.63 12.72 -4.11
C GLY A 157 -12.77 13.28 -3.25
N TYR A 158 -12.93 12.81 -2.01
CA TYR A 158 -14.01 13.17 -1.10
C TYR A 158 -13.51 13.96 0.11
N ARG A 159 -14.36 14.78 0.69
CA ARG A 159 -14.08 15.34 2.01
C ARG A 159 -14.26 14.26 3.09
N PRO A 160 -13.56 14.33 4.23
CA PRO A 160 -13.71 13.37 5.32
C PRO A 160 -15.15 13.18 5.78
N THR A 161 -15.89 14.29 5.88
CA THR A 161 -17.31 14.30 6.28
C THR A 161 -18.25 13.69 5.22
N GLU A 162 -17.89 13.80 3.96
CA GLU A 162 -18.64 13.19 2.85
C GLU A 162 -18.44 11.67 2.84
N LEU A 163 -17.17 11.22 2.99
CA LEU A 163 -16.86 9.79 2.99
C LEU A 163 -17.56 9.04 4.13
N ARG A 164 -17.71 9.66 5.29
CA ARG A 164 -18.43 9.09 6.44
C ARG A 164 -19.91 8.80 6.13
N ARG A 165 -20.52 9.57 5.23
CA ARG A 165 -21.93 9.42 4.85
C ARG A 165 -22.15 8.42 3.73
N VAL A 166 -21.08 7.99 3.05
CA VAL A 166 -21.17 6.98 2.00
C VAL A 166 -21.30 5.62 2.69
N PRO A 167 -22.43 4.90 2.52
CA PRO A 167 -22.57 3.56 3.08
C PRO A 167 -21.43 2.66 2.56
N CYS A 168 -20.82 1.89 3.46
CA CYS A 168 -19.90 0.85 3.07
C CYS A 168 -20.67 -0.12 2.14
N PRO A 169 -20.16 -0.48 0.95
CA PRO A 169 -20.73 -1.57 0.21
C PRO A 169 -20.65 -2.81 1.11
N THR A 170 -21.80 -3.27 1.59
CA THR A 170 -21.91 -4.54 2.29
C THR A 170 -21.37 -5.62 1.38
N PRO A 171 -20.50 -6.52 1.86
CA PRO A 171 -20.16 -7.73 1.12
C PRO A 171 -21.47 -8.45 0.79
N PRO A 172 -21.61 -9.07 -0.39
CA PRO A 172 -22.78 -9.86 -0.69
C PRO A 172 -22.94 -10.91 0.42
N GLU A 173 -24.07 -10.88 1.12
CA GLU A 173 -24.43 -11.90 2.07
C GLU A 173 -24.42 -13.23 1.31
N ASN A 174 -23.55 -14.15 1.73
CA ASN A 174 -23.56 -15.52 1.24
C ASN A 174 -24.94 -16.11 1.61
N GLU A 175 -25.83 -16.15 0.62
CA GLU A 175 -27.03 -16.99 0.68
C GLU A 175 -26.59 -18.47 0.61
N SER A 176 -26.10 -18.97 1.71
CA SER A 176 -25.88 -20.41 1.90
C SER A 176 -26.40 -20.81 3.27
N ASP A 177 -27.73 -20.75 3.43
CA ASP A 177 -28.44 -21.58 4.41
C ASP A 177 -29.95 -21.50 4.16
N ALA A 178 -30.41 -22.12 3.08
CA ALA A 178 -31.79 -22.49 2.94
C ALA A 178 -31.90 -23.78 2.13
N SER A 179 -31.53 -24.90 2.74
CA SER A 179 -32.05 -26.21 2.37
C SER A 179 -31.79 -27.21 3.51
N ALA A 180 -32.73 -27.34 4.37
CA ALA A 180 -32.96 -28.54 5.16
C ALA A 180 -34.43 -28.93 5.03
#